data_93a7622766f8c8dad1ee7be976142138
#
_entry.id   93a7622766f8c8dad1ee7be976142138
#
_cell.length_a   1.000
_cell.length_b   1.000
_cell.length_c   1.000
_cell.angle_alpha   90.00
_cell.angle_beta   90.00
_cell.angle_gamma   90.00
#
_symmetry.space_group_name_H-M   'P 1'
#
loop_
_entity.id
_entity.type
_entity.pdbx_description
1 polymer ?
#
loop_
_entity_poly.entity_id
_entity_poly.type
_entity_poly.pdbx_seq_one_letter_code
_entity_poly.pdbx_strand_id
1 'polypeptide(L)'
;MKTIRQDDLIASVADALQYISYYHPPDYIRALGRAYELEQSPAARDAIAQILSNSRMCAEGRRPICQDTGIVMVFAKVGMNVRWDATSTFEDMINEGVRRAYLHPDNKLRASIVSDPNFSRKNTRDNTPAVIHTQLVAGAELEITVAAKGGGSENKSKFVMLNPSDSLTDWVLKTVPLMGAGWCPPGMLGIGIGGSAEKAMLLAKEALMEPIDMTELKARGPASKLEELRIELYEKVNALGIGAQGLGGLSTVLDVKIFEYPTHAASKPVAMIPNCAATRHVHFTLDGSGPAVLETPKLSDWPKIDWAPAADARRVNLDTLTPAEVASWKPGESLLLNGRMLTGRDAAHKRIADLFASGQGLPAGVDFRNRVIYYVGPVDPVRGEVVGPAGPTTATRMDKFTGMMLEKTGLIAMVGKAERGPQGIEAIRKHRAAYLMAVGGAAYLVSKAIKASRVVAFEDLGMEAIYEFTVEDMPVTVAVDANGTSVHETGPAEWSQKIAVNSLRAVGDIPRFLAKGDAPR
;
A
#
# COMPACT_ATOMS: atom_id res chain seq x y z
N MET A 1 23.55 37.32 3.91
CA MET A 1 23.37 35.92 3.51
C MET A 1 22.25 35.36 4.39
N LYS A 2 21.27 34.71 3.79
CA LYS A 2 20.18 34.06 4.52
C LYS A 2 20.74 32.83 5.26
N THR A 3 20.24 32.58 6.46
CA THR A 3 20.69 31.50 7.34
C THR A 3 19.50 30.59 7.64
N ILE A 4 19.65 29.29 7.49
CA ILE A 4 18.60 28.33 7.81
C ILE A 4 18.60 28.10 9.33
N ARG A 5 17.48 28.41 9.97
CA ARG A 5 17.31 28.25 11.41
C ARG A 5 16.89 26.81 11.73
N GLN A 6 17.35 26.31 12.86
CA GLN A 6 16.98 24.99 13.38
C GLN A 6 15.46 24.81 13.43
N ASP A 7 14.74 25.78 13.99
CA ASP A 7 13.30 25.68 14.16
C ASP A 7 12.53 25.71 12.84
N ASP A 8 13.05 26.39 11.81
CA ASP A 8 12.43 26.40 10.47
C ASP A 8 12.52 25.03 9.82
N LEU A 9 13.64 24.33 9.95
CA LEU A 9 13.78 22.97 9.43
C LEU A 9 12.88 21.98 10.20
N ILE A 10 12.89 22.03 11.52
CA ILE A 10 12.07 21.15 12.37
C ILE A 10 10.58 21.34 12.03
N ALA A 11 10.11 22.59 11.97
CA ALA A 11 8.72 22.90 11.64
C ALA A 11 8.35 22.41 10.23
N SER A 12 9.22 22.67 9.24
CA SER A 12 8.98 22.26 7.85
C SER A 12 8.86 20.75 7.70
N VAL A 13 9.69 19.97 8.38
CA VAL A 13 9.62 18.51 8.37
C VAL A 13 8.34 18.00 9.06
N ALA A 14 7.98 18.60 10.20
CA ALA A 14 6.77 18.23 10.91
C ALA A 14 5.51 18.52 10.09
N ASP A 15 5.43 19.69 9.48
CA ASP A 15 4.31 20.11 8.63
C ASP A 15 4.24 19.27 7.35
N ALA A 16 5.40 18.96 6.74
CA ALA A 16 5.47 18.09 5.56
C ALA A 16 4.92 16.69 5.85
N LEU A 17 5.28 16.09 6.97
CA LEU A 17 4.80 14.76 7.37
C LEU A 17 3.30 14.74 7.68
N GLN A 18 2.80 15.79 8.34
CA GLN A 18 1.36 15.96 8.52
C GLN A 18 0.66 16.13 7.19
N TYR A 19 1.15 17.01 6.32
CA TYR A 19 0.63 17.26 4.98
C TYR A 19 0.50 15.97 4.15
N ILE A 20 1.58 15.22 3.98
CA ILE A 20 1.57 13.99 3.18
C ILE A 20 0.77 12.86 3.82
N SER A 21 0.45 12.95 5.11
CA SER A 21 -0.36 11.92 5.77
C SER A 21 -1.79 11.91 5.25
N TYR A 22 -2.33 13.04 4.81
CA TYR A 22 -3.72 13.19 4.36
C TYR A 22 -3.88 13.78 2.95
N TYR A 23 -2.83 14.30 2.33
CA TYR A 23 -2.85 14.72 0.93
C TYR A 23 -2.00 13.80 0.07
N HIS A 24 -2.60 13.23 -0.97
CA HIS A 24 -1.84 12.64 -2.07
C HIS A 24 -1.23 13.73 -2.95
N PRO A 25 -0.10 13.47 -3.62
CA PRO A 25 0.40 14.35 -4.68
C PRO A 25 -0.66 14.56 -5.76
N PRO A 26 -0.86 15.80 -6.27
CA PRO A 26 -1.90 16.09 -7.27
C PRO A 26 -1.75 15.32 -8.59
N ASP A 27 -0.51 15.01 -9.01
CA ASP A 27 -0.22 14.19 -10.18
C ASP A 27 -0.70 12.75 -10.00
N TYR A 28 -0.54 12.19 -8.80
CA TYR A 28 -1.08 10.88 -8.46
C TYR A 28 -2.61 10.84 -8.54
N ILE A 29 -3.30 11.85 -8.00
CA ILE A 29 -4.76 11.95 -8.05
C ILE A 29 -5.24 11.98 -9.50
N ARG A 30 -4.60 12.81 -10.35
CA ARG A 30 -4.92 12.88 -11.79
C ARG A 30 -4.68 11.56 -12.51
N ALA A 31 -3.55 10.90 -12.25
CA ALA A 31 -3.23 9.62 -12.87
C ALA A 31 -4.20 8.51 -12.44
N LEU A 32 -4.56 8.47 -11.16
CA LEU A 32 -5.53 7.50 -10.64
C LEU A 32 -6.94 7.77 -11.15
N GLY A 33 -7.33 9.05 -11.31
CA GLY A 33 -8.60 9.43 -11.95
C GLY A 33 -8.69 8.94 -13.39
N ARG A 34 -7.63 9.13 -14.19
CA ARG A 34 -7.57 8.58 -15.55
C ARG A 34 -7.61 7.04 -15.57
N ALA A 35 -6.92 6.39 -14.63
CA ALA A 35 -6.99 4.95 -14.50
C ALA A 35 -8.41 4.46 -14.20
N TYR A 36 -9.15 5.16 -13.34
CA TYR A 36 -10.56 4.86 -13.07
C TYR A 36 -11.45 4.96 -14.32
N GLU A 37 -11.26 6.00 -15.13
CA GLU A 37 -12.03 6.20 -16.36
C GLU A 37 -11.78 5.11 -17.39
N LEU A 38 -10.54 4.62 -17.50
CA LEU A 38 -10.12 3.62 -18.47
C LEU A 38 -10.37 2.18 -18.00
N GLU A 39 -10.51 1.95 -16.70
CA GLU A 39 -10.61 0.60 -16.13
C GLU A 39 -11.91 -0.10 -16.54
N GLN A 40 -11.79 -1.31 -17.04
CA GLN A 40 -12.89 -2.14 -17.52
C GLN A 40 -13.21 -3.30 -16.56
N SER A 41 -12.30 -3.65 -15.65
CA SER A 41 -12.56 -4.65 -14.61
C SER A 41 -13.46 -4.06 -13.53
N PRO A 42 -14.68 -4.60 -13.30
CA PRO A 42 -15.56 -4.07 -12.26
C PRO A 42 -14.90 -4.06 -10.87
N ALA A 43 -14.20 -5.13 -10.50
CA ALA A 43 -13.53 -5.24 -9.20
C ALA A 43 -12.35 -4.25 -9.07
N ALA A 44 -11.52 -4.11 -10.10
CA ALA A 44 -10.43 -3.15 -10.09
C ALA A 44 -10.93 -1.70 -10.10
N ARG A 45 -11.98 -1.41 -10.85
CA ARG A 45 -12.60 -0.08 -10.91
C ARG A 45 -13.21 0.31 -9.58
N ASP A 46 -13.90 -0.61 -8.91
CA ASP A 46 -14.44 -0.39 -7.56
C ASP A 46 -13.32 -0.11 -6.55
N ALA A 47 -12.22 -0.87 -6.60
CA ALA A 47 -11.06 -0.63 -5.75
C ALA A 47 -10.44 0.76 -5.98
N ILE A 48 -10.29 1.18 -7.24
CA ILE A 48 -9.80 2.54 -7.57
C ILE A 48 -10.75 3.61 -7.04
N ALA A 49 -12.07 3.41 -7.18
CA ALA A 49 -13.07 4.34 -6.67
C ALA A 49 -12.99 4.48 -5.14
N GLN A 50 -12.81 3.38 -4.41
CA GLN A 50 -12.60 3.41 -2.96
C GLN A 50 -11.34 4.19 -2.58
N ILE A 51 -10.23 4.01 -3.31
CA ILE A 51 -8.98 4.74 -3.05
C ILE A 51 -9.16 6.24 -3.30
N LEU A 52 -9.80 6.64 -4.40
CA LEU A 52 -10.07 8.05 -4.73
C LEU A 52 -10.99 8.71 -3.71
N SER A 53 -12.07 8.03 -3.32
CA SER A 53 -13.00 8.50 -2.28
C SER A 53 -12.30 8.62 -0.94
N ASN A 54 -11.49 7.63 -0.55
CA ASN A 54 -10.67 7.69 0.66
C ASN A 54 -9.71 8.88 0.62
N SER A 55 -9.03 9.09 -0.51
CA SER A 55 -8.10 10.21 -0.69
C SER A 55 -8.78 11.56 -0.43
N ARG A 56 -9.95 11.77 -1.03
CA ARG A 56 -10.74 13.00 -0.81
C ARG A 56 -11.20 13.14 0.64
N MET A 57 -11.74 12.07 1.22
CA MET A 57 -12.17 12.06 2.64
C MET A 57 -11.01 12.39 3.59
N CYS A 58 -9.81 11.89 3.30
CA CYS A 58 -8.61 12.18 4.09
C CYS A 58 -8.20 13.65 3.97
N ALA A 59 -8.27 14.21 2.77
CA ALA A 59 -7.99 15.63 2.53
C ALA A 59 -8.97 16.54 3.30
N GLU A 60 -10.27 16.23 3.27
CA GLU A 60 -11.31 16.95 3.99
C GLU A 60 -11.19 16.79 5.51
N GLY A 61 -11.01 15.55 5.97
CA GLY A 61 -10.96 15.21 7.39
C GLY A 61 -9.61 15.40 8.05
N ARG A 62 -8.54 15.65 7.29
CA ARG A 62 -7.14 15.68 7.74
C ARG A 62 -6.79 14.43 8.57
N ARG A 63 -7.08 13.24 7.99
CA ARG A 63 -6.78 11.94 8.59
C ARG A 63 -5.91 11.08 7.68
N PRO A 64 -5.05 10.22 8.25
CA PRO A 64 -4.12 9.44 7.45
C PRO A 64 -4.79 8.61 6.34
N ILE A 65 -4.25 8.69 5.13
CA ILE A 65 -4.67 7.93 3.95
C ILE A 65 -4.62 6.42 4.21
N CYS A 66 -3.62 6.00 4.97
CA CYS A 66 -3.38 4.60 5.32
C CYS A 66 -3.10 4.47 6.82
N GLN A 67 -3.51 3.35 7.43
CA GLN A 67 -3.15 3.02 8.81
C GLN A 67 -1.64 2.77 8.99
N ASP A 68 -0.94 2.34 7.93
CA ASP A 68 0.51 2.28 7.90
C ASP A 68 1.06 3.65 7.51
N THR A 69 1.41 4.45 8.49
CA THR A 69 1.90 5.82 8.29
C THR A 69 3.38 5.87 7.89
N GLY A 70 4.03 4.70 7.80
CA GLY A 70 5.25 4.48 7.05
C GLY A 70 6.55 4.72 7.79
N ILE A 71 7.64 4.37 7.11
CA ILE A 71 9.02 4.74 7.44
C ILE A 71 9.26 6.11 6.84
N VAL A 72 9.70 7.07 7.65
CA VAL A 72 10.06 8.41 7.15
C VAL A 72 11.40 8.33 6.43
N MET A 73 11.41 8.89 5.22
CA MET A 73 12.61 9.03 4.40
C MET A 73 12.79 10.48 4.00
N VAL A 74 14.02 10.94 4.09
CA VAL A 74 14.40 12.32 3.74
C VAL A 74 15.54 12.27 2.76
N PHE A 75 15.36 12.91 1.61
CA PHE A 75 16.42 13.19 0.64
C PHE A 75 16.72 14.67 0.73
N ALA A 76 17.94 15.01 1.11
CA ALA A 76 18.38 16.39 1.32
C ALA A 76 19.54 16.73 0.36
N LYS A 77 19.33 17.73 -0.49
CA LYS A 77 20.40 18.36 -1.27
C LYS A 77 20.81 19.63 -0.54
N VAL A 78 21.98 19.60 0.08
CA VAL A 78 22.51 20.69 0.89
C VAL A 78 23.47 21.51 0.04
N GLY A 79 23.13 22.77 -0.20
CA GLY A 79 24.01 23.71 -0.89
C GLY A 79 25.30 23.94 -0.07
N MET A 80 26.45 23.89 -0.72
CA MET A 80 27.76 24.03 -0.05
C MET A 80 27.99 25.41 0.60
N ASN A 81 27.17 26.40 0.26
CA ASN A 81 27.18 27.73 0.87
C ASN A 81 26.06 27.97 1.87
N VAL A 82 25.32 26.91 2.27
CA VAL A 82 24.28 26.99 3.30
C VAL A 82 24.92 27.40 4.62
N ARG A 83 24.28 28.33 5.31
CA ARG A 83 24.62 28.72 6.67
C ARG A 83 23.53 28.25 7.63
N TRP A 84 23.95 27.79 8.77
CA TRP A 84 23.08 27.24 9.80
C TRP A 84 23.08 28.12 11.05
N ASP A 85 21.88 28.34 11.59
CA ASP A 85 21.67 28.81 12.95
C ASP A 85 21.04 27.64 13.72
N ALA A 86 21.90 26.76 14.21
CA ALA A 86 21.50 25.50 14.82
C ALA A 86 22.50 25.08 15.90
N THR A 87 21.99 24.44 16.95
CA THR A 87 22.75 23.83 18.04
C THR A 87 22.72 22.30 18.02
N SER A 88 21.79 21.73 17.22
CA SER A 88 21.61 20.28 17.03
C SER A 88 22.20 19.84 15.69
N THR A 89 22.44 18.54 15.54
CA THR A 89 22.83 17.97 14.25
C THR A 89 21.69 18.02 13.25
N PHE A 90 22.03 17.93 11.95
CA PHE A 90 21.02 17.85 10.89
C PHE A 90 20.04 16.69 11.11
N GLU A 91 20.57 15.53 11.50
CA GLU A 91 19.77 14.34 11.79
C GLU A 91 18.84 14.54 13.00
N ASP A 92 19.31 15.19 14.07
CA ASP A 92 18.49 15.48 15.25
C ASP A 92 17.34 16.42 14.93
N MET A 93 17.59 17.45 14.09
CA MET A 93 16.55 18.38 13.65
C MET A 93 15.47 17.66 12.83
N ILE A 94 15.85 16.79 11.89
CA ILE A 94 14.91 15.97 11.12
C ILE A 94 14.10 15.06 12.06
N ASN A 95 14.77 14.35 12.97
CA ASN A 95 14.11 13.44 13.91
C ASN A 95 13.16 14.16 14.87
N GLU A 96 13.48 15.39 15.28
CA GLU A 96 12.56 16.21 16.08
C GLU A 96 11.32 16.59 15.27
N GLY A 97 11.47 16.93 14.00
CA GLY A 97 10.33 17.13 13.08
C GLY A 97 9.44 15.89 12.96
N VAL A 98 10.06 14.71 12.80
CA VAL A 98 9.33 13.43 12.79
C VAL A 98 8.56 13.21 14.09
N ARG A 99 9.19 13.41 15.25
CA ARG A 99 8.55 13.24 16.55
C ARG A 99 7.34 14.16 16.70
N ARG A 100 7.49 15.44 16.36
CA ARG A 100 6.38 16.40 16.43
C ARG A 100 5.21 15.99 15.52
N ALA A 101 5.51 15.51 14.31
CA ALA A 101 4.48 15.05 13.38
C ALA A 101 3.73 13.82 13.91
N TYR A 102 4.45 12.81 14.39
CA TYR A 102 3.81 11.55 14.80
C TYR A 102 3.06 11.65 16.13
N LEU A 103 3.43 12.58 16.98
CA LEU A 103 2.77 12.83 18.26
C LEU A 103 1.76 13.99 18.21
N HIS A 104 1.49 14.54 17.04
CA HIS A 104 0.58 15.68 16.89
C HIS A 104 -0.83 15.33 17.43
N PRO A 105 -1.39 16.14 18.34
CA PRO A 105 -2.62 15.77 19.07
C PRO A 105 -3.85 15.67 18.16
N ASP A 106 -3.95 16.54 17.16
CA ASP A 106 -5.14 16.61 16.28
C ASP A 106 -5.11 15.57 15.15
N ASN A 107 -3.94 15.02 14.83
CA ASN A 107 -3.77 13.98 13.81
C ASN A 107 -2.59 13.09 14.18
N LYS A 108 -2.73 12.35 15.27
CA LYS A 108 -1.73 11.40 15.71
C LYS A 108 -1.50 10.32 14.65
N LEU A 109 -0.23 10.14 14.27
CA LEU A 109 0.18 9.12 13.31
C LEU A 109 0.61 7.85 14.05
N ARG A 110 0.53 6.70 13.38
CA ARG A 110 0.91 5.41 13.98
C ARG A 110 2.40 5.17 13.85
N ALA A 111 3.16 5.25 14.95
CA ALA A 111 4.55 4.87 14.96
C ALA A 111 4.74 3.38 14.63
N SER A 112 5.64 3.10 13.71
CA SER A 112 5.91 1.75 13.18
C SER A 112 7.39 1.34 13.26
N ILE A 113 8.27 2.26 13.64
CA ILE A 113 9.70 1.99 13.77
C ILE A 113 9.95 1.17 15.03
N VAL A 114 10.77 0.15 14.89
CA VAL A 114 11.22 -0.68 16.01
C VAL A 114 12.72 -0.51 16.19
N SER A 115 13.14 -0.22 17.42
CA SER A 115 14.54 -0.34 17.82
C SER A 115 14.93 -1.81 17.87
N ASP A 116 16.22 -2.09 17.80
CA ASP A 116 16.75 -3.43 17.95
C ASP A 116 16.06 -4.46 17.04
N PRO A 117 16.13 -4.28 15.68
CA PRO A 117 15.27 -4.97 14.74
C PRO A 117 15.48 -6.50 14.69
N ASN A 118 16.62 -6.98 15.16
CA ASN A 118 16.96 -8.40 15.17
C ASN A 118 16.56 -9.13 16.47
N PHE A 119 16.34 -8.40 17.58
CA PHE A 119 16.09 -9.00 18.88
C PHE A 119 14.76 -8.56 19.50
N SER A 120 14.75 -7.52 20.30
CA SER A 120 13.56 -7.11 21.08
C SER A 120 12.46 -6.47 20.23
N ARG A 121 12.79 -5.86 19.10
CA ARG A 121 11.87 -5.19 18.17
C ARG A 121 10.90 -4.23 18.87
N LYS A 122 11.39 -3.46 19.84
CA LYS A 122 10.59 -2.55 20.64
C LYS A 122 10.22 -1.31 19.81
N ASN A 123 8.94 -0.98 19.74
CA ASN A 123 8.45 0.21 19.04
C ASN A 123 9.00 1.49 19.68
N THR A 124 9.50 2.42 18.86
CA THR A 124 10.06 3.70 19.33
C THR A 124 9.01 4.68 19.80
N ARG A 125 7.74 4.48 19.41
CA ARG A 125 6.53 5.24 19.76
C ARG A 125 6.42 6.63 19.13
N ASP A 126 7.50 7.18 18.62
CA ASP A 126 7.57 8.49 17.95
C ASP A 126 7.99 8.40 16.47
N ASN A 127 8.16 7.16 15.97
CA ASN A 127 8.56 6.83 14.59
C ASN A 127 9.97 7.30 14.21
N THR A 128 10.81 7.63 15.16
CA THR A 128 12.23 7.92 14.91
C THR A 128 13.09 6.65 14.99
N PRO A 129 14.28 6.62 14.36
CA PRO A 129 14.83 7.64 13.46
C PRO A 129 14.25 7.56 12.05
N ALA A 130 14.32 8.67 11.32
CA ALA A 130 14.13 8.71 9.87
C ALA A 130 15.33 8.08 9.14
N VAL A 131 15.11 7.63 7.90
CA VAL A 131 16.18 7.26 6.97
C VAL A 131 16.55 8.50 6.15
N ILE A 132 17.75 9.03 6.35
CA ILE A 132 18.18 10.32 5.79
C ILE A 132 19.31 10.08 4.77
N HIS A 133 19.14 10.62 3.57
CA HIS A 133 20.14 10.65 2.51
C HIS A 133 20.51 12.10 2.21
N THR A 134 21.79 12.42 2.32
CA THR A 134 22.30 13.79 2.11
C THR A 134 23.25 13.82 0.93
N GLN A 135 23.05 14.81 0.05
CA GLN A 135 23.92 15.11 -1.06
C GLN A 135 24.38 16.57 -0.97
N LEU A 136 25.67 16.81 -1.10
CA LEU A 136 26.21 18.17 -1.22
C LEU A 136 26.11 18.63 -2.67
N VAL A 137 25.55 19.82 -2.88
CA VAL A 137 25.36 20.44 -4.20
C VAL A 137 25.87 21.88 -4.19
N ALA A 138 26.07 22.47 -5.37
CA ALA A 138 26.36 23.89 -5.46
C ALA A 138 25.17 24.73 -5.00
N GLY A 139 25.42 25.92 -4.44
CA GLY A 139 24.34 26.84 -4.03
C GLY A 139 24.31 27.10 -2.53
N ALA A 140 23.25 27.79 -2.07
CA ALA A 140 23.07 28.27 -0.70
C ALA A 140 21.68 27.91 -0.17
N GLU A 141 21.01 26.95 -0.78
CA GLU A 141 19.66 26.48 -0.42
C GLU A 141 19.71 25.04 0.04
N LEU A 142 18.70 24.64 0.77
CA LEU A 142 18.46 23.27 1.21
C LEU A 142 17.19 22.75 0.54
N GLU A 143 17.35 21.91 -0.47
CA GLU A 143 16.22 21.20 -1.08
C GLU A 143 15.93 19.91 -0.32
N ILE A 144 14.70 19.70 0.07
CA ILE A 144 14.28 18.53 0.83
C ILE A 144 13.10 17.85 0.16
N THR A 145 13.20 16.51 0.05
CA THR A 145 12.07 15.64 -0.20
C THR A 145 11.79 14.84 1.06
N VAL A 146 10.58 14.98 1.59
CA VAL A 146 10.08 14.15 2.69
C VAL A 146 9.10 13.13 2.14
N ALA A 147 9.30 11.87 2.50
CA ALA A 147 8.42 10.77 2.11
C ALA A 147 8.09 9.86 3.31
N ALA A 148 6.94 9.20 3.25
CA ALA A 148 6.54 8.18 4.21
C ALA A 148 6.18 6.88 3.48
N LYS A 149 7.03 5.87 3.57
CA LYS A 149 6.91 4.61 2.83
C LYS A 149 6.34 3.50 3.69
N GLY A 150 5.16 3.00 3.32
CA GLY A 150 4.51 1.89 4.03
C GLY A 150 5.27 0.56 3.90
N GLY A 151 5.29 -0.22 4.98
CA GLY A 151 5.99 -1.51 5.04
C GLY A 151 5.48 -2.53 4.01
N GLY A 152 4.20 -2.45 3.60
CA GLY A 152 3.65 -3.34 2.59
C GLY A 152 4.37 -3.23 1.24
N SER A 153 4.61 -2.02 0.77
CA SER A 153 5.35 -1.78 -0.47
C SER A 153 6.87 -1.84 -0.29
N GLU A 154 7.39 -1.42 0.88
CA GLU A 154 8.82 -1.51 1.16
C GLU A 154 9.32 -2.96 1.13
N ASN A 155 8.57 -3.88 1.72
CA ASN A 155 8.90 -5.31 1.76
C ASN A 155 8.86 -6.01 0.38
N LYS A 156 8.40 -5.33 -0.66
CA LYS A 156 8.38 -5.85 -2.04
C LYS A 156 9.54 -5.34 -2.89
N SER A 157 10.46 -4.56 -2.32
CA SER A 157 11.70 -4.12 -2.97
C SER A 157 12.50 -5.32 -3.46
N LYS A 158 13.07 -5.21 -4.65
CA LYS A 158 13.87 -6.26 -5.30
C LYS A 158 15.20 -5.68 -5.79
N PHE A 159 16.22 -6.49 -5.71
CA PHE A 159 17.54 -6.19 -6.20
C PHE A 159 18.12 -7.41 -6.93
N VAL A 160 18.92 -7.15 -7.97
CA VAL A 160 19.65 -8.18 -8.71
C VAL A 160 20.95 -7.62 -9.27
N MET A 161 21.97 -8.46 -9.38
CA MET A 161 23.12 -8.23 -10.25
C MET A 161 22.87 -8.96 -11.56
N LEU A 162 22.45 -8.24 -12.59
CA LEU A 162 22.35 -8.78 -13.96
C LEU A 162 23.74 -8.84 -14.60
N ASN A 163 23.93 -9.78 -15.53
CA ASN A 163 25.06 -9.68 -16.45
C ASN A 163 24.81 -8.50 -17.41
N PRO A 164 25.86 -7.85 -17.94
CA PRO A 164 25.71 -6.74 -18.88
C PRO A 164 24.80 -7.03 -20.08
N SER A 165 24.76 -8.28 -20.55
CA SER A 165 23.94 -8.75 -21.68
C SER A 165 22.50 -9.10 -21.31
N ASP A 166 22.16 -9.24 -20.03
CA ASP A 166 20.83 -9.66 -19.60
C ASP A 166 19.78 -8.57 -19.88
N SER A 167 18.56 -8.99 -20.21
CA SER A 167 17.44 -8.07 -20.45
C SER A 167 16.86 -7.55 -19.14
N LEU A 168 16.84 -6.23 -18.98
CA LEU A 168 16.15 -5.58 -17.87
C LEU A 168 14.63 -5.83 -17.94
N THR A 169 14.05 -5.67 -19.12
CA THR A 169 12.62 -5.86 -19.35
C THR A 169 12.18 -7.25 -18.91
N ASP A 170 12.92 -8.30 -19.30
CA ASP A 170 12.58 -9.68 -18.92
C ASP A 170 12.64 -9.88 -17.40
N TRP A 171 13.66 -9.30 -16.75
CA TRP A 171 13.77 -9.38 -15.29
C TRP A 171 12.58 -8.68 -14.59
N VAL A 172 12.18 -7.48 -15.06
CA VAL A 172 11.04 -6.75 -14.50
C VAL A 172 9.76 -7.56 -14.66
N LEU A 173 9.47 -8.04 -15.89
CA LEU A 173 8.26 -8.80 -16.19
C LEU A 173 8.17 -10.13 -15.43
N LYS A 174 9.30 -10.77 -15.18
CA LYS A 174 9.38 -11.97 -14.33
C LYS A 174 9.18 -11.64 -12.85
N THR A 175 9.65 -10.48 -12.40
CA THR A 175 9.71 -10.13 -10.98
C THR A 175 8.42 -9.50 -10.47
N VAL A 176 7.74 -8.68 -11.28
CA VAL A 176 6.51 -7.97 -10.87
C VAL A 176 5.41 -8.93 -10.39
N PRO A 177 5.08 -10.04 -11.09
CA PRO A 177 4.10 -11.01 -10.59
C PRO A 177 4.49 -11.64 -9.25
N LEU A 178 5.79 -11.85 -9.01
CA LEU A 178 6.30 -12.42 -7.76
C LEU A 178 6.20 -11.47 -6.56
N MET A 179 6.00 -10.18 -6.80
CA MET A 179 5.71 -9.22 -5.73
C MET A 179 4.30 -9.39 -5.16
N GLY A 180 3.39 -10.02 -5.90
CA GLY A 180 1.98 -10.14 -5.54
C GLY A 180 1.29 -8.78 -5.44
N ALA A 181 0.15 -8.73 -4.75
CA ALA A 181 -0.63 -7.51 -4.53
C ALA A 181 -0.33 -6.79 -3.20
N GLY A 182 0.61 -7.31 -2.40
CA GLY A 182 0.92 -6.77 -1.06
C GLY A 182 1.42 -5.34 -1.03
N TRP A 183 1.86 -4.79 -2.16
CA TRP A 183 2.22 -3.38 -2.32
C TRP A 183 1.03 -2.47 -2.69
N CYS A 184 -0.18 -3.02 -2.78
CA CYS A 184 -1.44 -2.31 -3.07
C CYS A 184 -1.40 -1.52 -4.39
N PRO A 185 -1.31 -2.18 -5.56
CA PRO A 185 -1.47 -1.50 -6.84
C PRO A 185 -2.88 -0.85 -6.98
N PRO A 186 -3.08 0.18 -7.84
CA PRO A 186 -2.08 0.74 -8.73
C PRO A 186 -1.17 1.73 -8.02
N GLY A 187 0.09 1.75 -8.44
CA GLY A 187 1.09 2.64 -7.89
C GLY A 187 2.20 2.91 -8.91
N MET A 188 3.41 3.13 -8.45
CA MET A 188 4.58 3.37 -9.30
C MET A 188 5.63 2.28 -9.10
N LEU A 189 6.45 2.06 -10.12
CA LEU A 189 7.71 1.35 -10.00
C LEU A 189 8.88 2.33 -10.16
N GLY A 190 9.73 2.41 -9.14
CA GLY A 190 11.02 3.07 -9.22
C GLY A 190 12.10 2.04 -9.56
N ILE A 191 12.87 2.29 -10.59
CA ILE A 191 13.96 1.42 -11.05
C ILE A 191 15.26 2.20 -11.01
N GLY A 192 16.27 1.63 -10.38
CA GLY A 192 17.63 2.16 -10.36
C GLY A 192 18.57 1.22 -11.09
N ILE A 193 19.39 1.76 -12.00
CA ILE A 193 20.29 0.99 -12.84
C ILE A 193 21.71 1.54 -12.70
N GLY A 194 22.66 0.66 -12.44
CA GLY A 194 24.07 1.04 -12.42
C GLY A 194 24.58 1.53 -11.06
N GLY A 195 25.76 2.13 -11.06
CA GLY A 195 26.53 2.45 -9.85
C GLY A 195 27.03 1.17 -9.17
N SER A 196 26.88 1.13 -7.88
CA SER A 196 27.07 -0.04 -7.00
C SER A 196 25.70 -0.56 -6.53
N ALA A 197 25.66 -1.66 -5.78
CA ALA A 197 24.42 -2.28 -5.31
C ALA A 197 23.54 -1.28 -4.51
N GLU A 198 24.14 -0.62 -3.54
CA GLU A 198 23.46 0.39 -2.71
C GLU A 198 23.04 1.61 -3.53
N LYS A 199 23.84 2.02 -4.54
CA LYS A 199 23.49 3.15 -5.41
C LYS A 199 22.26 2.82 -6.26
N ALA A 200 22.16 1.62 -6.83
CA ALA A 200 20.99 1.19 -7.58
C ALA A 200 19.72 1.19 -6.71
N MET A 201 19.83 0.72 -5.45
CA MET A 201 18.71 0.76 -4.49
C MET A 201 18.29 2.20 -4.16
N LEU A 202 19.25 3.10 -3.96
CA LEU A 202 19.00 4.52 -3.71
C LEU A 202 18.31 5.18 -4.90
N LEU A 203 18.84 4.99 -6.12
CA LEU A 203 18.24 5.50 -7.35
C LEU A 203 16.79 5.04 -7.54
N ALA A 204 16.51 3.75 -7.31
CA ALA A 204 15.15 3.23 -7.39
C ALA A 204 14.22 3.90 -6.38
N LYS A 205 14.71 4.24 -5.19
CA LYS A 205 13.95 4.91 -4.16
C LYS A 205 13.69 6.38 -4.50
N GLU A 206 14.72 7.10 -4.96
CA GLU A 206 14.61 8.49 -5.40
C GLU A 206 13.65 8.62 -6.60
N ALA A 207 13.71 7.67 -7.55
CA ALA A 207 12.83 7.65 -8.71
C ALA A 207 11.33 7.63 -8.34
N LEU A 208 10.96 7.06 -7.20
CA LEU A 208 9.58 7.07 -6.71
C LEU A 208 9.08 8.44 -6.28
N MET A 209 9.96 9.41 -6.09
CA MET A 209 9.63 10.77 -5.65
C MET A 209 9.42 11.72 -6.84
N GLU A 210 9.68 11.25 -8.06
CA GLU A 210 9.46 12.03 -9.28
C GLU A 210 7.96 12.11 -9.62
N PRO A 211 7.50 13.23 -10.19
CA PRO A 211 6.10 13.39 -10.59
C PRO A 211 5.65 12.35 -11.62
N ILE A 212 4.41 11.90 -11.53
CA ILE A 212 3.79 11.01 -12.53
C ILE A 212 3.54 11.80 -13.82
N ASP A 213 4.19 11.40 -14.90
CA ASP A 213 4.14 12.08 -16.21
C ASP A 213 3.94 11.14 -17.40
N MET A 214 3.58 9.88 -17.17
CA MET A 214 3.48 8.86 -18.23
C MET A 214 2.50 9.26 -19.35
N THR A 215 1.40 9.92 -19.01
CA THR A 215 0.42 10.39 -20.01
C THR A 215 1.04 11.46 -20.92
N GLU A 216 1.72 12.41 -20.34
CA GLU A 216 2.43 13.50 -21.02
C GLU A 216 3.59 12.95 -21.84
N LEU A 217 4.35 12.00 -21.28
CA LEU A 217 5.44 11.32 -21.97
C LEU A 217 4.95 10.57 -23.22
N LYS A 218 3.87 9.80 -23.11
CA LYS A 218 3.28 9.10 -24.26
C LYS A 218 2.72 10.06 -25.31
N ALA A 219 2.14 11.19 -24.90
CA ALA A 219 1.57 12.17 -25.81
C ALA A 219 2.65 12.90 -26.63
N ARG A 220 3.78 13.27 -26.00
CA ARG A 220 4.88 13.96 -26.70
C ARG A 220 5.86 13.03 -27.42
N GLY A 221 5.84 11.75 -27.06
CA GLY A 221 6.82 10.75 -27.49
C GLY A 221 8.13 10.81 -26.67
N PRO A 222 8.93 9.72 -26.72
CA PRO A 222 10.18 9.63 -25.98
C PRO A 222 11.27 10.48 -26.64
N ALA A 223 12.06 11.19 -25.84
CA ALA A 223 13.24 11.98 -26.26
C ALA A 223 14.57 11.26 -25.98
N SER A 224 14.54 10.11 -25.29
CA SER A 224 15.73 9.33 -24.95
C SER A 224 15.41 7.83 -24.90
N LYS A 225 16.48 7.02 -24.97
CA LYS A 225 16.36 5.56 -24.78
C LYS A 225 15.79 5.18 -23.42
N LEU A 226 16.04 5.97 -22.40
CA LEU A 226 15.49 5.75 -21.08
C LEU A 226 13.98 6.00 -21.04
N GLU A 227 13.49 7.00 -21.76
CA GLU A 227 12.06 7.26 -21.89
C GLU A 227 11.35 6.20 -22.75
N GLU A 228 12.00 5.70 -23.83
CA GLU A 228 11.51 4.55 -24.59
C GLU A 228 11.31 3.33 -23.66
N LEU A 229 12.31 3.03 -22.84
CA LEU A 229 12.26 1.93 -21.87
C LEU A 229 11.18 2.13 -20.81
N ARG A 230 10.96 3.36 -20.33
CA ARG A 230 9.87 3.68 -19.39
C ARG A 230 8.50 3.35 -19.99
N ILE A 231 8.24 3.77 -21.24
CA ILE A 231 7.00 3.48 -21.96
C ILE A 231 6.83 1.97 -22.15
N GLU A 232 7.89 1.30 -22.62
CA GLU A 232 7.89 -0.15 -22.84
C GLU A 232 7.51 -0.91 -21.56
N LEU A 233 8.18 -0.59 -20.45
CA LEU A 233 7.92 -1.25 -19.16
C LEU A 233 6.52 -0.92 -18.63
N TYR A 234 6.07 0.32 -18.75
CA TYR A 234 4.72 0.71 -18.36
C TYR A 234 3.65 -0.12 -19.10
N GLU A 235 3.79 -0.26 -20.43
CA GLU A 235 2.84 -1.00 -21.24
C GLU A 235 2.88 -2.50 -20.94
N LYS A 236 4.08 -3.08 -20.89
CA LYS A 236 4.25 -4.51 -20.63
C LYS A 236 3.85 -4.93 -19.22
N VAL A 237 4.12 -4.10 -18.19
CA VAL A 237 3.71 -4.39 -16.81
C VAL A 237 2.18 -4.32 -16.68
N ASN A 238 1.52 -3.34 -17.31
CA ASN A 238 0.07 -3.26 -17.33
C ASN A 238 -0.56 -4.42 -18.13
N ALA A 239 0.11 -4.89 -19.19
CA ALA A 239 -0.32 -6.06 -19.96
C ALA A 239 -0.28 -7.39 -19.18
N LEU A 240 0.40 -7.45 -18.03
CA LEU A 240 0.32 -8.59 -17.12
C LEU A 240 -1.10 -8.79 -16.53
N GLY A 241 -1.96 -7.77 -16.62
CA GLY A 241 -3.35 -7.87 -16.21
C GLY A 241 -3.58 -7.97 -14.70
N ILE A 242 -2.55 -7.65 -13.88
CA ILE A 242 -2.63 -7.75 -12.40
C ILE A 242 -3.71 -6.81 -11.87
N GLY A 243 -3.77 -5.57 -12.36
CA GLY A 243 -4.79 -4.59 -12.02
C GLY A 243 -4.74 -4.06 -10.58
N ALA A 244 -5.69 -3.18 -10.27
CA ALA A 244 -5.81 -2.61 -8.94
C ALA A 244 -6.00 -3.70 -7.88
N GLN A 245 -5.25 -3.64 -6.80
CA GLN A 245 -5.25 -4.57 -5.67
C GLN A 245 -5.00 -6.05 -6.06
N GLY A 246 -4.52 -6.31 -7.30
CA GLY A 246 -4.31 -7.66 -7.80
C GLY A 246 -5.59 -8.40 -8.21
N LEU A 247 -6.68 -7.69 -8.42
CA LEU A 247 -8.00 -8.26 -8.75
C LEU A 247 -8.20 -8.58 -10.23
N GLY A 248 -7.18 -8.31 -11.05
CA GLY A 248 -7.29 -8.36 -12.50
C GLY A 248 -7.84 -7.06 -13.09
N GLY A 249 -7.18 -6.49 -14.08
CA GLY A 249 -7.57 -5.23 -14.69
C GLY A 249 -6.48 -4.59 -15.54
N LEU A 250 -6.74 -3.38 -16.01
CA LEU A 250 -5.87 -2.66 -16.94
C LEU A 250 -4.75 -1.88 -16.24
N SER A 251 -4.96 -1.48 -14.98
CA SER A 251 -4.07 -0.55 -14.29
C SER A 251 -3.34 -1.21 -13.12
N THR A 252 -2.16 -1.76 -13.39
CA THR A 252 -1.22 -2.26 -12.37
C THR A 252 -0.31 -1.16 -11.89
N VAL A 253 0.25 -0.37 -12.81
CA VAL A 253 1.11 0.78 -12.54
C VAL A 253 0.58 2.04 -13.21
N LEU A 254 0.75 3.17 -12.54
CA LEU A 254 0.42 4.51 -13.08
C LEU A 254 1.62 5.13 -13.79
N ASP A 255 2.82 4.77 -13.39
CA ASP A 255 4.08 5.18 -14.03
C ASP A 255 5.20 4.19 -13.69
N VAL A 256 6.27 4.23 -14.52
CA VAL A 256 7.57 3.59 -14.27
C VAL A 256 8.64 4.67 -14.36
N LYS A 257 9.33 4.93 -13.27
CA LYS A 257 10.44 5.89 -13.20
C LYS A 257 11.76 5.16 -13.15
N ILE A 258 12.72 5.63 -13.93
CA ILE A 258 14.04 4.99 -14.04
C ILE A 258 15.11 6.03 -13.86
N PHE A 259 16.03 5.78 -12.93
CA PHE A 259 17.29 6.51 -12.80
C PHE A 259 18.47 5.60 -13.10
N GLU A 260 19.50 6.15 -13.73
CA GLU A 260 20.70 5.41 -14.05
C GLU A 260 21.97 6.14 -13.57
N TYR A 261 23.01 5.35 -13.36
CA TYR A 261 24.32 5.85 -12.95
C TYR A 261 25.43 5.03 -13.62
N PRO A 262 26.55 5.63 -14.03
CA PRO A 262 27.68 4.89 -14.58
C PRO A 262 28.12 3.74 -13.67
N THR A 263 28.44 2.59 -14.25
CA THR A 263 28.76 1.38 -13.49
C THR A 263 30.03 0.71 -14.02
N HIS A 264 30.56 -0.26 -13.28
CA HIS A 264 31.69 -1.06 -13.72
C HIS A 264 31.31 -1.90 -14.95
N ALA A 265 32.21 -2.00 -15.94
CA ALA A 265 31.94 -2.69 -17.22
C ALA A 265 31.46 -4.13 -17.09
N ALA A 266 31.85 -4.85 -16.01
CA ALA A 266 31.44 -6.21 -15.72
C ALA A 266 30.16 -6.32 -14.88
N SER A 267 29.50 -5.19 -14.54
CA SER A 267 28.39 -5.17 -13.59
C SER A 267 27.16 -4.46 -14.17
N LYS A 268 25.97 -4.94 -13.79
CA LYS A 268 24.70 -4.31 -14.09
C LYS A 268 23.76 -4.46 -12.88
N PRO A 269 24.06 -3.72 -11.79
CA PRO A 269 23.16 -3.72 -10.63
C PRO A 269 21.84 -3.08 -11.00
N VAL A 270 20.74 -3.73 -10.63
CA VAL A 270 19.38 -3.26 -10.87
C VAL A 270 18.56 -3.41 -9.60
N ALA A 271 17.88 -2.35 -9.22
CA ALA A 271 16.90 -2.35 -8.16
C ALA A 271 15.52 -1.95 -8.68
N MET A 272 14.48 -2.52 -8.12
CA MET A 272 13.10 -2.17 -8.40
C MET A 272 12.33 -2.07 -7.08
N ILE A 273 11.74 -0.91 -6.83
CA ILE A 273 10.99 -0.61 -5.62
C ILE A 273 9.58 -0.14 -6.02
N PRO A 274 8.52 -0.83 -5.59
CA PRO A 274 7.16 -0.35 -5.85
C PRO A 274 6.76 0.73 -4.86
N ASN A 275 5.93 1.69 -5.29
CA ASN A 275 5.16 2.55 -4.42
C ASN A 275 3.68 2.14 -4.44
N CYS A 276 2.94 2.38 -3.38
CA CYS A 276 1.58 1.87 -3.23
C CYS A 276 0.50 2.94 -3.55
N ALA A 277 -0.75 2.51 -3.53
CA ALA A 277 -1.91 3.40 -3.64
C ALA A 277 -1.97 4.50 -2.55
N ALA A 278 -1.20 4.38 -1.48
CA ALA A 278 -1.02 5.43 -0.46
C ALA A 278 0.34 6.11 -0.61
N THR A 279 0.68 6.55 -1.82
CA THR A 279 1.92 7.31 -2.07
C THR A 279 1.92 8.64 -1.32
N ARG A 280 3.03 8.96 -0.67
CA ARG A 280 3.15 10.10 0.26
C ARG A 280 4.53 10.70 0.19
N HIS A 281 4.67 11.81 -0.50
CA HIS A 281 5.90 12.61 -0.53
C HIS A 281 5.58 14.06 -0.86
N VAL A 282 6.49 14.94 -0.50
CA VAL A 282 6.46 16.37 -0.84
C VAL A 282 7.87 16.91 -0.96
N HIS A 283 8.06 17.87 -1.84
CA HIS A 283 9.31 18.60 -2.04
C HIS A 283 9.15 20.03 -1.54
N PHE A 284 10.19 20.57 -0.91
CA PHE A 284 10.27 21.97 -0.54
C PHE A 284 11.73 22.43 -0.46
N THR A 285 11.91 23.74 -0.48
CA THR A 285 13.23 24.38 -0.39
C THR A 285 13.26 25.36 0.77
N LEU A 286 14.32 25.32 1.55
CA LEU A 286 14.63 26.31 2.58
C LEU A 286 15.79 27.19 2.09
N ASP A 287 15.54 28.49 2.02
CA ASP A 287 16.49 29.50 1.59
C ASP A 287 16.90 30.46 2.74
N GLY A 288 16.41 30.19 3.96
CA GLY A 288 16.60 31.03 5.16
C GLY A 288 15.58 32.15 5.29
N SER A 289 14.48 32.15 4.53
CA SER A 289 13.38 33.13 4.68
C SER A 289 12.34 32.73 5.75
N GLY A 290 12.43 31.52 6.26
CA GLY A 290 11.50 30.94 7.23
C GLY A 290 11.22 29.48 6.95
N PRO A 291 10.21 28.89 7.62
CA PRO A 291 9.78 27.53 7.35
C PRO A 291 9.14 27.40 5.97
N ALA A 292 9.12 26.19 5.43
CA ALA A 292 8.48 25.89 4.15
C ALA A 292 6.98 26.13 4.18
N VAL A 293 6.45 26.70 3.10
CA VAL A 293 5.02 26.87 2.89
C VAL A 293 4.57 25.85 1.86
N LEU A 294 3.72 24.91 2.29
CA LEU A 294 3.17 23.85 1.43
C LEU A 294 1.81 24.28 0.88
N GLU A 295 1.68 24.27 -0.45
CA GLU A 295 0.40 24.60 -1.09
C GLU A 295 -0.63 23.51 -0.81
N THR A 296 -1.78 23.88 -0.27
CA THR A 296 -2.88 22.95 -0.03
C THR A 296 -3.59 22.63 -1.34
N PRO A 297 -3.71 21.34 -1.74
CA PRO A 297 -4.48 20.95 -2.90
C PRO A 297 -5.94 21.38 -2.77
N LYS A 298 -6.56 21.78 -3.88
CA LYS A 298 -7.98 22.14 -3.89
C LYS A 298 -8.83 20.89 -4.00
N LEU A 299 -9.95 20.81 -3.29
CA LEU A 299 -10.86 19.65 -3.38
C LEU A 299 -11.42 19.44 -4.79
N SER A 300 -11.40 20.49 -5.65
CA SER A 300 -11.70 20.38 -7.08
C SER A 300 -10.69 19.54 -7.88
N ASP A 301 -9.51 19.28 -7.33
CA ASP A 301 -8.47 18.48 -8.00
C ASP A 301 -8.80 16.98 -7.96
N TRP A 302 -9.70 16.57 -7.04
CA TRP A 302 -10.21 15.20 -7.02
C TRP A 302 -11.32 15.02 -8.05
N PRO A 303 -11.32 13.89 -8.79
CA PRO A 303 -12.44 13.55 -9.65
C PRO A 303 -13.72 13.43 -8.81
N LYS A 304 -14.87 13.80 -9.40
CA LYS A 304 -16.17 13.69 -8.75
C LYS A 304 -16.60 12.21 -8.74
N ILE A 305 -16.06 11.45 -7.81
CA ILE A 305 -16.41 10.06 -7.58
C ILE A 305 -16.96 9.98 -6.16
N ASP A 306 -18.27 9.78 -6.07
CA ASP A 306 -18.93 9.44 -4.82
C ASP A 306 -19.10 7.92 -4.81
N TRP A 307 -18.09 7.24 -4.23
CA TRP A 307 -18.15 5.79 -4.10
C TRP A 307 -19.32 5.40 -3.19
N ALA A 308 -20.14 4.51 -3.70
CA ALA A 308 -21.18 3.82 -2.94
C ALA A 308 -21.06 2.32 -3.22
N PRO A 309 -21.42 1.46 -2.26
CA PRO A 309 -21.50 0.03 -2.50
C PRO A 309 -22.32 -0.30 -3.74
N ALA A 310 -21.90 -1.31 -4.51
CA ALA A 310 -22.69 -1.79 -5.65
C ALA A 310 -24.11 -2.16 -5.19
N ALA A 311 -25.11 -1.82 -6.02
CA ALA A 311 -26.52 -2.03 -5.67
C ALA A 311 -26.86 -3.51 -5.44
N ASP A 312 -26.13 -4.43 -6.06
CA ASP A 312 -26.24 -5.87 -5.97
C ASP A 312 -25.29 -6.49 -4.93
N ALA A 313 -24.49 -5.68 -4.20
CA ALA A 313 -23.61 -6.17 -3.15
C ALA A 313 -24.42 -6.87 -2.04
N ARG A 314 -24.04 -8.13 -1.77
CA ARG A 314 -24.69 -8.94 -0.75
C ARG A 314 -24.38 -8.43 0.65
N ARG A 315 -25.41 -8.16 1.45
CA ARG A 315 -25.28 -7.84 2.88
C ARG A 315 -25.16 -9.12 3.69
N VAL A 316 -24.12 -9.18 4.51
CA VAL A 316 -23.82 -10.34 5.39
C VAL A 316 -23.97 -9.91 6.83
N ASN A 317 -24.80 -10.64 7.59
CA ASN A 317 -24.93 -10.44 9.03
C ASN A 317 -23.94 -11.33 9.77
N LEU A 318 -22.89 -10.73 10.33
CA LEU A 318 -21.81 -11.43 11.03
C LEU A 318 -22.24 -12.10 12.33
N ASP A 319 -23.32 -11.62 12.97
CA ASP A 319 -23.83 -12.17 14.23
C ASP A 319 -24.60 -13.50 14.03
N THR A 320 -25.07 -13.74 12.81
CA THR A 320 -25.79 -14.95 12.42
C THR A 320 -25.08 -15.77 11.35
N LEU A 321 -23.86 -15.43 11.03
CA LEU A 321 -23.07 -16.06 9.97
C LEU A 321 -22.83 -17.55 10.23
N THR A 322 -23.04 -18.37 9.20
CA THR A 322 -22.86 -19.82 9.28
C THR A 322 -21.78 -20.32 8.32
N PRO A 323 -21.14 -21.47 8.60
CA PRO A 323 -20.22 -22.10 7.66
C PRO A 323 -20.83 -22.39 6.28
N ALA A 324 -22.13 -22.72 6.23
CA ALA A 324 -22.85 -22.97 4.98
C ALA A 324 -22.96 -21.69 4.12
N GLU A 325 -23.21 -20.56 4.76
CA GLU A 325 -23.25 -19.27 4.07
C GLU A 325 -21.86 -18.89 3.54
N VAL A 326 -20.80 -19.01 4.35
CA VAL A 326 -19.42 -18.77 3.92
C VAL A 326 -19.04 -19.65 2.74
N ALA A 327 -19.43 -20.93 2.75
CA ALA A 327 -19.16 -21.86 1.67
C ALA A 327 -19.91 -21.56 0.36
N SER A 328 -20.93 -20.69 0.40
CA SER A 328 -21.70 -20.25 -0.78
C SER A 328 -21.06 -19.07 -1.53
N TRP A 329 -20.12 -18.37 -0.92
CA TRP A 329 -19.48 -17.20 -1.53
C TRP A 329 -18.59 -17.58 -2.70
N LYS A 330 -18.50 -16.68 -3.68
CA LYS A 330 -17.73 -16.91 -4.92
C LYS A 330 -16.56 -15.91 -5.03
N PRO A 331 -15.43 -16.32 -5.59
CA PRO A 331 -14.31 -15.41 -5.83
C PRO A 331 -14.74 -14.18 -6.64
N GLY A 332 -14.34 -13.00 -6.19
CA GLY A 332 -14.71 -11.73 -6.81
C GLY A 332 -16.07 -11.17 -6.40
N GLU A 333 -16.88 -11.90 -5.63
CA GLU A 333 -18.15 -11.39 -5.10
C GLU A 333 -17.93 -10.26 -4.11
N SER A 334 -18.66 -9.14 -4.29
CA SER A 334 -18.67 -8.01 -3.36
C SER A 334 -19.64 -8.25 -2.22
N LEU A 335 -19.16 -8.07 -0.99
CA LEU A 335 -19.97 -8.25 0.23
C LEU A 335 -19.93 -6.97 1.06
N LEU A 336 -21.02 -6.70 1.79
CA LEU A 336 -21.13 -5.66 2.80
C LEU A 336 -21.33 -6.33 4.17
N LEU A 337 -20.32 -6.23 5.02
CA LEU A 337 -20.32 -6.87 6.32
C LEU A 337 -21.05 -5.99 7.36
N ASN A 338 -21.95 -6.60 8.13
CA ASN A 338 -22.73 -5.98 9.18
C ASN A 338 -22.68 -6.83 10.45
N GLY A 339 -22.53 -6.20 11.62
CA GLY A 339 -22.46 -6.90 12.90
C GLY A 339 -21.06 -6.94 13.51
N ARG A 340 -20.76 -7.90 14.35
CA ARG A 340 -19.54 -7.95 15.17
C ARG A 340 -18.47 -8.85 14.57
N MET A 341 -17.24 -8.33 14.49
CA MET A 341 -16.05 -9.07 14.11
C MET A 341 -14.93 -8.88 15.12
N LEU A 342 -14.01 -9.83 15.18
CA LEU A 342 -12.81 -9.72 15.99
C LEU A 342 -11.65 -9.19 15.14
N THR A 343 -10.63 -8.60 15.80
CA THR A 343 -9.39 -8.20 15.12
C THR A 343 -8.22 -9.04 15.62
N GLY A 344 -7.15 -9.08 14.84
CA GLY A 344 -5.90 -9.69 15.26
C GLY A 344 -4.84 -9.59 14.17
N ARG A 345 -3.59 -9.43 14.59
CA ARG A 345 -2.42 -9.38 13.72
C ARG A 345 -1.34 -10.33 14.24
N ASP A 346 -0.09 -10.12 13.79
CA ASP A 346 1.05 -10.97 14.08
C ASP A 346 1.24 -11.25 15.58
N ALA A 347 1.21 -10.22 16.42
CA ALA A 347 1.45 -10.37 17.85
C ALA A 347 0.32 -11.13 18.56
N ALA A 348 -0.95 -10.82 18.23
CA ALA A 348 -2.09 -11.53 18.79
C ALA A 348 -2.11 -13.00 18.36
N HIS A 349 -1.89 -13.28 17.06
CA HIS A 349 -1.83 -14.67 16.54
C HIS A 349 -0.68 -15.46 17.17
N LYS A 350 0.51 -14.83 17.32
CA LYS A 350 1.64 -15.45 17.98
C LYS A 350 1.30 -15.82 19.43
N ARG A 351 0.67 -14.91 20.18
CA ARG A 351 0.27 -15.14 21.57
C ARG A 351 -0.76 -16.25 21.70
N ILE A 352 -1.75 -16.30 20.79
CA ILE A 352 -2.73 -17.41 20.73
C ILE A 352 -2.02 -18.74 20.46
N ALA A 353 -1.06 -18.76 19.51
CA ALA A 353 -0.28 -19.96 19.21
C ALA A 353 0.53 -20.44 20.42
N ASP A 354 1.14 -19.52 21.18
CA ASP A 354 1.90 -19.83 22.39
C ASP A 354 1.00 -20.39 23.51
N LEU A 355 -0.19 -19.83 23.69
CA LEU A 355 -1.19 -20.36 24.63
C LEU A 355 -1.56 -21.79 24.30
N PHE A 356 -1.87 -22.08 23.04
CA PHE A 356 -2.19 -23.46 22.62
C PHE A 356 -1.00 -24.39 22.74
N ALA A 357 0.22 -23.94 22.46
CA ALA A 357 1.43 -24.75 22.61
C ALA A 357 1.73 -25.09 24.07
N SER A 358 1.35 -24.22 25.02
CA SER A 358 1.47 -24.47 26.46
C SER A 358 0.26 -25.22 27.08
N GLY A 359 -0.66 -25.71 26.23
CA GLY A 359 -1.85 -26.43 26.69
C GLY A 359 -2.96 -25.55 27.26
N GLN A 360 -2.83 -24.23 27.11
CA GLN A 360 -3.85 -23.26 27.52
C GLN A 360 -4.87 -23.03 26.40
N GLY A 361 -6.06 -22.57 26.77
CA GLY A 361 -7.10 -22.17 25.82
C GLY A 361 -7.03 -20.70 25.43
N LEU A 362 -8.04 -20.24 24.68
CA LEU A 362 -8.23 -18.82 24.40
C LEU A 362 -8.44 -18.03 25.70
N PRO A 363 -8.09 -16.74 25.74
CA PRO A 363 -8.38 -15.87 26.87
C PRO A 363 -9.89 -15.81 27.16
N ALA A 364 -10.24 -15.62 28.44
CA ALA A 364 -11.64 -15.47 28.83
C ALA A 364 -12.31 -14.34 28.05
N GLY A 365 -13.51 -14.58 27.51
CA GLY A 365 -14.27 -13.61 26.73
C GLY A 365 -13.92 -13.55 25.25
N VAL A 366 -12.93 -14.32 24.76
CA VAL A 366 -12.60 -14.44 23.34
C VAL A 366 -13.19 -15.73 22.77
N ASP A 367 -14.11 -15.61 21.82
CA ASP A 367 -14.66 -16.73 21.06
C ASP A 367 -14.64 -16.41 19.57
N PHE A 368 -13.92 -17.22 18.79
CA PHE A 368 -13.82 -17.10 17.33
C PHE A 368 -14.79 -18.03 16.59
N ARG A 369 -15.54 -18.86 17.27
CA ARG A 369 -16.42 -19.84 16.65
C ARG A 369 -17.49 -19.15 15.79
N ASN A 370 -17.54 -19.54 14.51
CA ASN A 370 -18.42 -18.94 13.51
C ASN A 370 -18.24 -17.41 13.35
N ARG A 371 -17.06 -16.90 13.70
CA ARG A 371 -16.76 -15.47 13.64
C ARG A 371 -15.82 -15.16 12.45
N VAL A 372 -15.69 -13.88 12.20
CA VAL A 372 -14.75 -13.30 11.23
C VAL A 372 -13.66 -12.55 11.99
N ILE A 373 -12.41 -12.69 11.55
CA ILE A 373 -11.28 -11.91 12.06
C ILE A 373 -10.81 -10.89 11.02
N TYR A 374 -10.59 -9.65 11.45
CA TYR A 374 -10.02 -8.59 10.62
C TYR A 374 -8.56 -8.37 10.98
N TYR A 375 -7.68 -8.54 10.00
CA TYR A 375 -6.25 -8.28 10.14
C TYR A 375 -5.98 -6.78 10.05
N VAL A 376 -6.05 -6.09 11.17
CA VAL A 376 -5.94 -4.64 11.25
C VAL A 376 -5.15 -4.21 12.49
N GLY A 377 -4.46 -3.09 12.38
CA GLY A 377 -3.91 -2.32 13.48
C GLY A 377 -4.21 -0.86 13.20
N PRO A 378 -5.31 -0.32 13.74
CA PRO A 378 -5.78 1.02 13.41
C PRO A 378 -4.83 2.10 13.90
N VAL A 379 -4.96 3.30 13.34
CA VAL A 379 -4.42 4.53 13.92
C VAL A 379 -5.24 4.87 15.17
N ASP A 380 -4.63 5.49 16.16
CA ASP A 380 -5.34 5.95 17.36
C ASP A 380 -6.47 6.93 16.98
N PRO A 381 -7.64 6.84 17.61
CA PRO A 381 -8.75 7.74 17.36
C PRO A 381 -8.42 9.16 17.87
N VAL A 382 -8.92 10.17 17.19
CA VAL A 382 -8.87 11.57 17.58
C VAL A 382 -10.24 12.23 17.35
N ARG A 383 -10.49 13.34 17.95
CA ARG A 383 -11.69 14.18 17.69
C ARG A 383 -13.02 13.40 17.77
N GLY A 384 -13.14 12.48 18.75
CA GLY A 384 -14.36 11.69 18.97
C GLY A 384 -14.59 10.54 17.98
N GLU A 385 -13.58 10.16 17.20
CA GLU A 385 -13.64 8.96 16.37
C GLU A 385 -13.82 7.69 17.22
N VAL A 386 -14.58 6.71 16.72
CA VAL A 386 -14.65 5.37 17.34
C VAL A 386 -13.29 4.66 17.20
N VAL A 387 -12.68 4.80 16.03
CA VAL A 387 -11.37 4.27 15.68
C VAL A 387 -10.76 5.15 14.60
N GLY A 388 -9.46 5.37 14.61
CA GLY A 388 -8.77 6.05 13.52
C GLY A 388 -8.73 5.22 12.24
N PRO A 389 -8.07 5.68 11.18
CA PRO A 389 -7.94 4.94 9.93
C PRO A 389 -7.56 3.47 10.15
N ALA A 390 -8.38 2.55 9.65
CA ALA A 390 -8.37 1.13 9.99
C ALA A 390 -8.27 0.24 8.74
N GLY A 391 -7.29 0.50 7.87
CA GLY A 391 -7.07 -0.31 6.67
C GLY A 391 -6.50 -1.70 6.96
N PRO A 392 -6.67 -2.65 6.03
CA PRO A 392 -6.27 -4.03 6.20
C PRO A 392 -4.74 -4.22 6.20
N THR A 393 -4.28 -5.22 6.94
CA THR A 393 -2.89 -5.69 6.92
C THR A 393 -2.71 -6.78 5.85
N THR A 394 -1.51 -6.90 5.27
CA THR A 394 -1.17 -7.97 4.31
C THR A 394 -1.38 -9.35 4.94
N ALA A 395 -2.25 -10.16 4.31
CA ALA A 395 -2.76 -11.40 4.89
C ALA A 395 -1.74 -12.55 4.90
N THR A 396 -0.83 -12.62 3.93
CA THR A 396 0.21 -13.68 3.85
C THR A 396 1.06 -13.81 5.11
N ARG A 397 1.19 -12.73 5.90
CA ARG A 397 1.91 -12.77 7.18
C ARG A 397 1.24 -13.68 8.21
N MET A 398 -0.09 -13.88 8.09
CA MET A 398 -0.89 -14.73 8.98
C MET A 398 -1.01 -16.17 8.48
N ASP A 399 -0.49 -16.51 7.29
CA ASP A 399 -0.66 -17.85 6.69
C ASP A 399 -0.18 -18.98 7.61
N LYS A 400 0.96 -18.77 8.26
CA LYS A 400 1.52 -19.75 9.22
C LYS A 400 0.62 -20.04 10.43
N PHE A 401 -0.32 -19.15 10.74
CA PHE A 401 -1.28 -19.33 11.85
C PHE A 401 -2.66 -19.79 11.38
N THR A 402 -2.95 -19.67 10.08
CA THR A 402 -4.29 -19.85 9.53
C THR A 402 -4.86 -21.24 9.83
N GLY A 403 -4.10 -22.31 9.59
CA GLY A 403 -4.55 -23.67 9.90
C GLY A 403 -4.92 -23.85 11.36
N MET A 404 -4.07 -23.38 12.27
CA MET A 404 -4.31 -23.44 13.72
C MET A 404 -5.56 -22.65 14.13
N MET A 405 -5.75 -21.44 13.59
CA MET A 405 -6.92 -20.61 13.89
C MET A 405 -8.21 -21.28 13.41
N LEU A 406 -8.25 -21.78 12.19
CA LEU A 406 -9.43 -22.46 11.66
C LEU A 406 -9.76 -23.74 12.42
N GLU A 407 -8.76 -24.57 12.72
CA GLU A 407 -8.92 -25.88 13.35
C GLU A 407 -9.28 -25.77 14.84
N LYS A 408 -8.55 -24.93 15.60
CA LYS A 408 -8.67 -24.92 17.07
C LYS A 408 -9.68 -23.91 17.61
N THR A 409 -10.03 -22.89 16.82
CA THR A 409 -10.91 -21.82 17.31
C THR A 409 -12.30 -21.81 16.67
N GLY A 410 -12.48 -22.54 15.56
CA GLY A 410 -13.74 -22.53 14.80
C GLY A 410 -13.97 -21.22 14.03
N LEU A 411 -12.92 -20.44 13.79
CA LEU A 411 -12.95 -19.27 12.89
C LEU A 411 -13.38 -19.71 11.49
N ILE A 412 -14.24 -18.94 10.79
CA ILE A 412 -14.77 -19.33 9.49
C ILE A 412 -14.43 -18.36 8.35
N ALA A 413 -14.04 -17.13 8.65
CA ALA A 413 -13.55 -16.21 7.62
C ALA A 413 -12.54 -15.20 8.18
N MET A 414 -11.75 -14.65 7.29
CA MET A 414 -10.68 -13.70 7.58
C MET A 414 -10.77 -12.52 6.62
N VAL A 415 -10.51 -11.30 7.10
CA VAL A 415 -10.43 -10.09 6.28
C VAL A 415 -9.00 -9.54 6.33
N GLY A 416 -8.42 -9.26 5.19
CA GLY A 416 -7.09 -8.67 5.08
C GLY A 416 -6.90 -7.94 3.76
N LYS A 417 -5.66 -7.76 3.31
CA LYS A 417 -5.34 -7.25 1.97
C LYS A 417 -4.39 -8.18 1.24
N ALA A 418 -4.38 -8.07 -0.09
CA ALA A 418 -3.54 -8.85 -0.98
C ALA A 418 -3.87 -10.35 -1.00
N GLU A 419 -3.04 -11.10 -1.67
CA GLU A 419 -3.15 -12.56 -1.85
C GLU A 419 -2.92 -13.34 -0.55
N ARG A 420 -3.33 -14.60 -0.55
CA ARG A 420 -2.88 -15.63 0.40
C ARG A 420 -1.80 -16.49 -0.26
N GLY A 421 -0.86 -16.95 0.53
CA GLY A 421 0.10 -17.94 0.08
C GLY A 421 -0.49 -19.36 0.03
N PRO A 422 0.22 -20.34 -0.60
CA PRO A 422 -0.28 -21.72 -0.77
C PRO A 422 -0.72 -22.38 0.55
N GLN A 423 0.03 -22.18 1.64
CA GLN A 423 -0.31 -22.71 2.96
C GLN A 423 -1.63 -22.15 3.48
N GLY A 424 -1.86 -20.85 3.30
CA GLY A 424 -3.12 -20.18 3.69
C GLY A 424 -4.31 -20.68 2.86
N ILE A 425 -4.15 -20.80 1.54
CA ILE A 425 -5.17 -21.30 0.62
C ILE A 425 -5.54 -22.75 0.95
N GLU A 426 -4.55 -23.61 1.18
CA GLU A 426 -4.80 -25.01 1.54
C GLU A 426 -5.58 -25.14 2.87
N ALA A 427 -5.22 -24.33 3.88
CA ALA A 427 -5.96 -24.31 5.14
C ALA A 427 -7.41 -23.84 4.94
N ILE A 428 -7.63 -22.80 4.13
CA ILE A 428 -8.97 -22.30 3.78
C ILE A 428 -9.80 -23.41 3.11
N ARG A 429 -9.23 -24.07 2.11
CA ARG A 429 -9.87 -25.19 1.40
C ARG A 429 -10.22 -26.35 2.34
N LYS A 430 -9.27 -26.77 3.18
CA LYS A 430 -9.44 -27.89 4.13
C LYS A 430 -10.60 -27.65 5.11
N HIS A 431 -10.70 -26.42 5.62
CA HIS A 431 -11.68 -26.04 6.63
C HIS A 431 -12.96 -25.42 6.07
N ARG A 432 -13.09 -25.33 4.73
CA ARG A 432 -14.24 -24.73 4.05
C ARG A 432 -14.50 -23.29 4.50
N ALA A 433 -13.44 -22.56 4.82
CA ALA A 433 -13.46 -21.17 5.24
C ALA A 433 -13.38 -20.22 4.04
N ALA A 434 -13.37 -18.91 4.27
CA ALA A 434 -13.14 -17.93 3.22
C ALA A 434 -12.12 -16.86 3.65
N TYR A 435 -11.47 -16.27 2.66
CA TYR A 435 -10.68 -15.07 2.85
C TYR A 435 -11.28 -13.92 2.05
N LEU A 436 -11.53 -12.83 2.74
CA LEU A 436 -12.11 -11.61 2.21
C LEU A 436 -11.01 -10.53 2.12
N MET A 437 -11.04 -9.72 1.10
CA MET A 437 -10.11 -8.62 0.91
C MET A 437 -10.83 -7.28 1.10
N ALA A 438 -10.29 -6.43 1.97
CA ALA A 438 -10.60 -5.00 1.99
C ALA A 438 -9.53 -4.24 1.21
N VAL A 439 -9.87 -3.08 0.64
CA VAL A 439 -9.00 -2.31 -0.25
C VAL A 439 -7.86 -1.66 0.54
N GLY A 440 -6.62 -1.97 0.15
CA GLY A 440 -5.43 -1.29 0.65
C GLY A 440 -5.34 0.14 0.11
N GLY A 441 -5.08 1.12 0.98
CA GLY A 441 -5.12 2.54 0.61
C GLY A 441 -6.48 3.21 0.81
N ALA A 442 -7.45 2.51 1.41
CA ALA A 442 -8.79 3.04 1.74
C ALA A 442 -9.07 3.01 3.26
N ALA A 443 -8.06 3.31 4.08
CA ALA A 443 -8.11 3.09 5.53
C ALA A 443 -9.14 3.95 6.27
N TYR A 444 -9.29 5.22 5.87
CA TYR A 444 -10.24 6.14 6.50
C TYR A 444 -11.67 5.83 6.07
N LEU A 445 -11.88 5.46 4.80
CA LEU A 445 -13.18 4.99 4.30
C LEU A 445 -13.66 3.77 5.11
N VAL A 446 -12.80 2.75 5.27
CA VAL A 446 -13.13 1.55 6.05
C VAL A 446 -13.43 1.90 7.51
N SER A 447 -12.70 2.85 8.12
CA SER A 447 -12.96 3.24 9.52
C SER A 447 -14.36 3.81 9.74
N LYS A 448 -14.97 4.41 8.71
CA LYS A 448 -16.36 4.93 8.81
C LYS A 448 -17.42 3.84 8.90
N ALA A 449 -17.10 2.64 8.42
CA ALA A 449 -17.96 1.47 8.60
C ALA A 449 -17.90 0.90 10.04
N ILE A 450 -16.88 1.26 10.84
CA ILE A 450 -16.72 0.78 12.23
C ILE A 450 -17.51 1.70 13.17
N LYS A 451 -18.58 1.19 13.77
CA LYS A 451 -19.51 1.95 14.61
C LYS A 451 -19.25 1.79 16.11
N ALA A 452 -18.58 0.71 16.52
CA ALA A 452 -18.14 0.53 17.89
C ALA A 452 -16.83 -0.29 17.93
N SER A 453 -16.04 -0.05 18.95
CA SER A 453 -14.76 -0.74 19.19
C SER A 453 -14.55 -0.93 20.68
N ARG A 454 -14.19 -2.16 21.08
CA ARG A 454 -13.76 -2.45 22.45
C ARG A 454 -12.63 -3.47 22.44
N VAL A 455 -11.69 -3.33 23.35
CA VAL A 455 -10.66 -4.35 23.58
C VAL A 455 -11.30 -5.56 24.26
N VAL A 456 -10.99 -6.76 23.80
CA VAL A 456 -11.48 -8.02 24.40
C VAL A 456 -10.34 -8.86 24.99
N ALA A 457 -9.12 -8.75 24.46
CA ALA A 457 -7.95 -9.42 25.03
C ALA A 457 -6.65 -8.76 24.57
N PHE A 458 -5.57 -9.05 25.31
CA PHE A 458 -4.19 -8.63 25.01
C PHE A 458 -4.03 -7.12 24.91
N GLU A 459 -4.63 -6.37 25.83
CA GLU A 459 -4.61 -4.90 25.85
C GLU A 459 -3.18 -4.33 25.82
N ASP A 460 -2.23 -5.03 26.43
CA ASP A 460 -0.81 -4.67 26.42
C ASP A 460 -0.16 -4.64 25.02
N LEU A 461 -0.78 -5.28 24.03
CA LEU A 461 -0.34 -5.24 22.63
C LEU A 461 -0.77 -3.94 21.91
N GLY A 462 -1.55 -3.06 22.57
CA GLY A 462 -1.99 -1.79 21.97
C GLY A 462 -2.76 -2.02 20.68
N MET A 463 -2.31 -1.44 19.55
CA MET A 463 -2.98 -1.59 18.25
C MET A 463 -3.05 -3.04 17.72
N GLU A 464 -2.30 -3.97 18.30
CA GLU A 464 -2.32 -5.40 17.97
C GLU A 464 -3.11 -6.24 18.97
N ALA A 465 -3.76 -5.61 19.95
CA ALA A 465 -4.72 -6.28 20.83
C ALA A 465 -5.88 -6.89 20.03
N ILE A 466 -6.58 -7.82 20.64
CA ILE A 466 -7.84 -8.32 20.07
C ILE A 466 -8.93 -7.34 20.44
N TYR A 467 -9.47 -6.66 19.42
CA TYR A 467 -10.65 -5.81 19.52
C TYR A 467 -11.86 -6.57 19.02
N GLU A 468 -13.04 -6.20 19.50
CA GLU A 468 -14.30 -6.48 18.83
C GLU A 468 -14.80 -5.18 18.20
N PHE A 469 -14.98 -5.19 16.89
CA PHE A 469 -15.58 -4.11 16.12
C PHE A 469 -17.03 -4.45 15.78
N THR A 470 -17.92 -3.46 15.89
CA THR A 470 -19.23 -3.51 15.27
C THR A 470 -19.15 -2.73 13.98
N VAL A 471 -19.49 -3.36 12.87
CA VAL A 471 -19.41 -2.75 11.53
C VAL A 471 -20.78 -2.66 10.88
N GLU A 472 -20.93 -1.67 9.99
CA GLU A 472 -22.11 -1.43 9.17
C GLU A 472 -21.69 -1.18 7.74
N ASP A 473 -22.20 -2.01 6.82
CA ASP A 473 -21.90 -1.98 5.38
C ASP A 473 -20.40 -1.89 5.07
N MET A 474 -19.56 -2.61 5.81
CA MET A 474 -18.11 -2.66 5.56
C MET A 474 -17.82 -3.38 4.24
N PRO A 475 -17.25 -2.68 3.24
CA PRO A 475 -17.03 -3.28 1.92
C PRO A 475 -15.85 -4.25 1.92
N VAL A 476 -16.07 -5.42 1.34
CA VAL A 476 -15.03 -6.43 1.09
C VAL A 476 -15.31 -7.21 -0.19
N THR A 477 -14.27 -7.84 -0.73
CA THR A 477 -14.37 -8.76 -1.87
C THR A 477 -13.95 -10.15 -1.45
N VAL A 478 -14.66 -11.18 -1.87
CA VAL A 478 -14.27 -12.58 -1.65
C VAL A 478 -13.00 -12.85 -2.44
N ALA A 479 -11.89 -12.98 -1.75
CA ALA A 479 -10.58 -13.15 -2.39
C ALA A 479 -10.18 -14.62 -2.53
N VAL A 480 -10.53 -15.47 -1.55
CA VAL A 480 -10.40 -16.93 -1.64
C VAL A 480 -11.68 -17.55 -1.12
N ASP A 481 -12.33 -18.37 -1.94
CA ASP A 481 -13.55 -19.10 -1.57
C ASP A 481 -13.25 -20.37 -0.76
N ALA A 482 -14.32 -21.03 -0.34
CA ALA A 482 -14.25 -22.28 0.43
C ALA A 482 -13.67 -23.48 -0.35
N ASN A 483 -13.47 -23.36 -1.64
CA ASN A 483 -12.82 -24.36 -2.48
C ASN A 483 -11.32 -24.08 -2.69
N GLY A 484 -10.84 -22.94 -2.18
CA GLY A 484 -9.46 -22.48 -2.36
C GLY A 484 -9.22 -21.75 -3.69
N THR A 485 -10.28 -21.32 -4.39
CA THR A 485 -10.14 -20.54 -5.63
C THR A 485 -9.81 -19.10 -5.28
N SER A 486 -8.69 -18.58 -5.79
CA SER A 486 -8.19 -17.23 -5.51
C SER A 486 -8.45 -16.26 -6.66
N VAL A 487 -9.10 -15.13 -6.37
CA VAL A 487 -9.27 -14.06 -7.36
C VAL A 487 -7.93 -13.43 -7.78
N HIS A 488 -6.90 -13.49 -6.91
CA HIS A 488 -5.55 -13.00 -7.22
C HIS A 488 -4.80 -13.89 -8.23
N GLU A 489 -5.31 -15.10 -8.50
CA GLU A 489 -4.80 -15.99 -9.55
C GLU A 489 -5.68 -15.90 -10.81
N THR A 490 -7.00 -16.01 -10.63
CA THR A 490 -7.95 -16.05 -11.75
C THR A 490 -8.11 -14.69 -12.44
N GLY A 491 -8.16 -13.61 -11.67
CA GLY A 491 -8.31 -12.25 -12.20
C GLY A 491 -7.17 -11.82 -13.13
N PRO A 492 -5.90 -11.84 -12.69
CA PRO A 492 -4.77 -11.52 -13.56
C PRO A 492 -4.69 -12.41 -14.81
N ALA A 493 -4.94 -13.71 -14.67
CA ALA A 493 -4.92 -14.64 -15.80
C ALA A 493 -5.99 -14.28 -16.86
N GLU A 494 -7.21 -13.99 -16.43
CA GLU A 494 -8.31 -13.57 -17.30
C GLU A 494 -7.99 -12.24 -18.01
N TRP A 495 -7.53 -11.25 -17.25
CA TRP A 495 -7.28 -9.91 -17.81
C TRP A 495 -6.05 -9.86 -18.70
N SER A 496 -5.00 -10.60 -18.40
CA SER A 496 -3.85 -10.75 -19.29
C SER A 496 -4.29 -11.28 -20.68
N GLN A 497 -5.16 -12.28 -20.70
CA GLN A 497 -5.72 -12.82 -21.96
C GLN A 497 -6.58 -11.78 -22.69
N LYS A 498 -7.48 -11.08 -21.99
CA LYS A 498 -8.32 -10.03 -22.57
C LYS A 498 -7.48 -8.90 -23.20
N ILE A 499 -6.43 -8.46 -22.50
CA ILE A 499 -5.53 -7.41 -23.01
C ILE A 499 -4.80 -7.90 -24.28
N ALA A 500 -4.27 -9.12 -24.28
CA ALA A 500 -3.60 -9.71 -25.43
C ALA A 500 -4.53 -9.79 -26.66
N VAL A 501 -5.78 -10.25 -26.49
CA VAL A 501 -6.77 -10.32 -27.56
C VAL A 501 -7.12 -8.94 -28.11
N ASN A 502 -7.30 -7.94 -27.25
CA ASN A 502 -7.60 -6.57 -27.66
C ASN A 502 -6.43 -5.92 -28.42
N SER A 503 -5.19 -6.19 -28.00
CA SER A 503 -4.00 -5.73 -28.71
C SER A 503 -3.89 -6.33 -30.11
N LEU A 504 -4.16 -7.62 -30.28
CA LEU A 504 -4.20 -8.29 -31.58
C LEU A 504 -5.30 -7.72 -32.48
N ARG A 505 -6.47 -7.39 -31.92
CA ARG A 505 -7.57 -6.74 -32.66
C ARG A 505 -7.20 -5.34 -33.16
N ALA A 506 -6.50 -4.57 -32.34
CA ALA A 506 -6.04 -3.23 -32.68
C ALA A 506 -4.99 -3.23 -33.81
N VAL A 507 -4.19 -4.30 -33.92
CA VAL A 507 -3.17 -4.49 -34.98
C VAL A 507 -3.74 -5.14 -36.25
N GLY A 508 -4.99 -5.62 -36.25
CA GLY A 508 -5.62 -6.25 -37.43
C GLY A 508 -5.23 -7.71 -37.66
N ASP A 509 -4.53 -8.34 -36.75
CA ASP A 509 -3.93 -9.68 -36.89
C ASP A 509 -4.76 -10.83 -36.28
N ILE A 510 -6.10 -10.72 -36.19
CA ILE A 510 -6.90 -11.86 -35.74
C ILE A 510 -7.33 -12.72 -36.90
N PRO A 511 -6.91 -14.00 -36.98
CA PRO A 511 -7.56 -14.96 -37.88
C PRO A 511 -9.06 -15.04 -37.54
N ARG A 512 -9.92 -14.98 -38.54
CA ARG A 512 -11.40 -15.05 -38.42
C ARG A 512 -11.95 -16.28 -37.66
N PHE A 513 -11.10 -17.24 -37.29
CA PHE A 513 -11.43 -18.50 -36.58
C PHE A 513 -11.75 -18.34 -35.09
N LEU A 514 -11.30 -17.28 -34.42
CA LEU A 514 -11.57 -17.10 -33.00
C LEU A 514 -12.80 -16.23 -32.68
N ALA A 515 -13.51 -15.77 -33.71
CA ALA A 515 -14.68 -14.90 -33.54
C ALA A 515 -16.02 -15.65 -33.45
N LYS A 516 -16.04 -16.98 -33.56
CA LYS A 516 -17.24 -17.80 -33.35
C LYS A 516 -16.93 -18.83 -32.25
N GLY A 517 -17.50 -18.62 -31.07
CA GLY A 517 -17.62 -19.63 -30.06
C GLY A 517 -18.62 -20.71 -30.53
N ASP A 518 -18.11 -21.74 -31.17
CA ASP A 518 -18.85 -22.98 -31.30
C ASP A 518 -18.47 -23.85 -30.08
N ALA A 519 -19.41 -23.95 -29.13
CA ALA A 519 -19.37 -24.97 -28.09
C ALA A 519 -19.46 -26.34 -28.77
N PRO A 520 -18.64 -27.33 -28.38
CA PRO A 520 -18.82 -28.69 -28.85
C PRO A 520 -20.14 -29.25 -28.31
N ARG A 521 -20.91 -29.88 -29.21
CA ARG A 521 -22.09 -30.71 -28.88
C ARG A 521 -21.70 -31.98 -28.13
#